data_eb02c29a6536e3b9485b44e597798055
#
_entry.id   eb02c29a6536e3b9485b44e597798055
#
_cell.length_a   1.000
_cell.length_b   1.000
_cell.length_c   1.000
_cell.angle_alpha   90.00
_cell.angle_beta   90.00
_cell.angle_gamma   90.00
#
_symmetry.space_group_name_H-M   'P 1'
#
loop_
_entity.id
_entity.type
_entity.pdbx_description
1 polymer ?
#
loop_
_entity_poly.entity_id
_entity_poly.type
_entity_poly.pdbx_seq_one_letter_code
_entity_poly.pdbx_strand_id
1 'polypeptide(L)'
;MTFHELLNEAKERLYQAGQGEQAAQVLMVEYCRQRNINLYMEMDQPMPEDLEVDYLEAVHKMELGQPLGYVLGYECFYGYDFKVNEDVLIPRPETEELVGLVLSLYDDKFSDKENVQVFDVATGSGAIGISLNLEEPKLNVICTDTVSYTH
;
A
#
# COMPACT_ATOMS: atom_id res chain seq x y z
N MET A 1 12.08 -8.94 -23.41
CA MET A 1 11.14 -10.06 -23.12
C MET A 1 9.71 -9.57 -23.20
N THR A 2 8.75 -10.50 -23.42
CA THR A 2 7.32 -10.14 -23.34
C THR A 2 6.89 -9.93 -21.86
N PHE A 3 5.79 -9.24 -21.65
CA PHE A 3 5.23 -9.08 -20.30
C PHE A 3 4.97 -10.43 -19.63
N HIS A 4 4.47 -11.39 -20.41
CA HIS A 4 4.19 -12.74 -19.93
C HIS A 4 5.45 -13.49 -19.47
N GLU A 5 6.50 -13.46 -20.29
CA GLU A 5 7.79 -14.09 -19.98
C GLU A 5 8.42 -13.49 -18.73
N LEU A 6 8.47 -12.16 -18.64
CA LEU A 6 9.00 -11.45 -17.48
C LEU A 6 8.20 -11.73 -16.20
N LEU A 7 6.88 -11.76 -16.30
CA LEU A 7 6.03 -12.06 -15.14
C LEU A 7 6.29 -13.47 -14.62
N ASN A 8 6.43 -14.45 -15.51
CA ASN A 8 6.72 -15.83 -15.12
C ASN A 8 8.12 -15.97 -14.51
N GLU A 9 9.11 -15.32 -15.10
CA GLU A 9 10.45 -15.28 -14.52
C GLU A 9 10.45 -14.65 -13.12
N ALA A 10 9.78 -13.51 -12.95
CA ALA A 10 9.69 -12.84 -11.67
C ALA A 10 8.98 -13.69 -10.59
N LYS A 11 7.90 -14.39 -10.96
CA LYS A 11 7.20 -15.32 -10.06
C LYS A 11 8.13 -16.43 -9.58
N GLU A 12 8.88 -17.04 -10.50
CA GLU A 12 9.84 -18.10 -10.15
C GLU A 12 10.94 -17.58 -9.25
N ARG A 13 11.52 -16.41 -9.56
CA ARG A 13 12.57 -15.77 -8.75
C ARG A 13 12.08 -15.50 -7.33
N LEU A 14 10.89 -14.91 -7.16
CA LEU A 14 10.33 -14.63 -5.84
C LEU A 14 9.99 -15.92 -5.07
N TYR A 15 9.49 -16.94 -5.76
CA TYR A 15 9.24 -18.25 -5.16
C TYR A 15 10.53 -18.89 -4.62
N GLN A 16 11.61 -18.87 -5.41
CA GLN A 16 12.92 -19.40 -5.02
C GLN A 16 13.54 -18.60 -3.83
N ALA A 17 13.24 -17.33 -3.73
CA ALA A 17 13.66 -16.48 -2.62
C ALA A 17 12.79 -16.63 -1.36
N GLY A 18 11.77 -17.52 -1.39
CA GLY A 18 10.83 -17.71 -0.28
C GLY A 18 9.82 -16.57 -0.11
N GLN A 19 9.65 -15.76 -1.15
CA GLN A 19 8.66 -14.69 -1.21
C GLN A 19 7.37 -15.17 -1.90
N GLY A 20 6.29 -14.44 -1.71
CA GLY A 20 5.03 -14.76 -2.38
C GLY A 20 5.07 -14.44 -3.88
N GLU A 21 4.87 -15.42 -4.74
CA GLU A 21 4.84 -15.25 -6.20
C GLU A 21 3.81 -14.24 -6.69
N GLN A 22 2.71 -14.07 -5.95
CA GLN A 22 1.64 -13.12 -6.28
C GLN A 22 2.13 -11.67 -6.27
N ALA A 23 3.14 -11.36 -5.50
CA ALA A 23 3.72 -10.03 -5.43
C ALA A 23 4.30 -9.58 -6.78
N ALA A 24 4.85 -10.51 -7.56
CA ALA A 24 5.31 -10.22 -8.93
C ALA A 24 4.19 -9.69 -9.82
N GLN A 25 2.99 -10.26 -9.70
CA GLN A 25 1.84 -9.83 -10.49
C GLN A 25 1.31 -8.48 -10.04
N VAL A 26 1.21 -8.25 -8.73
CA VAL A 26 0.78 -6.95 -8.18
C VAL A 26 1.75 -5.85 -8.62
N LEU A 27 3.04 -6.11 -8.51
CA LEU A 27 4.09 -5.19 -8.96
C LEU A 27 3.95 -4.87 -10.46
N MET A 28 3.78 -5.90 -11.31
CA MET A 28 3.61 -5.73 -12.76
C MET A 28 2.39 -4.87 -13.10
N VAL A 29 1.24 -5.18 -12.48
CA VAL A 29 0.00 -4.40 -12.66
C VAL A 29 0.21 -2.94 -12.30
N GLU A 30 0.88 -2.68 -11.18
CA GLU A 30 1.11 -1.32 -10.70
C GLU A 30 2.04 -0.52 -11.61
N TYR A 31 3.14 -1.12 -12.07
CA TYR A 31 4.05 -0.47 -13.02
C TYR A 31 3.38 -0.19 -14.37
N CYS A 32 2.53 -1.11 -14.85
CA CYS A 32 1.73 -0.89 -16.05
C CYS A 32 0.71 0.24 -15.85
N ARG A 33 0.04 0.26 -14.70
CA ARG A 33 -0.94 1.30 -14.36
C ARG A 33 -0.31 2.70 -14.35
N GLN A 34 0.86 2.85 -13.77
CA GLN A 34 1.60 4.13 -13.72
C GLN A 34 1.97 4.65 -15.11
N ARG A 35 2.10 3.76 -16.09
CA ARG A 35 2.44 4.09 -17.49
C ARG A 35 1.24 4.06 -18.43
N ASN A 36 0.02 3.90 -17.90
CA ASN A 36 -1.21 3.75 -18.67
C ASN A 36 -1.18 2.58 -19.67
N ILE A 37 -0.50 1.50 -19.33
CA ILE A 37 -0.42 0.27 -20.11
C ILE A 37 -1.50 -0.69 -19.61
N ASN A 38 -2.30 -1.23 -20.53
CA ASN A 38 -3.24 -2.29 -20.20
C ASN A 38 -2.54 -3.64 -20.27
N LEU A 39 -2.10 -4.15 -19.12
CA LEU A 39 -1.34 -5.40 -19.03
C LEU A 39 -2.02 -6.57 -19.75
N TYR A 40 -3.33 -6.70 -19.62
CA TYR A 40 -4.06 -7.84 -20.21
C TYR A 40 -4.09 -7.83 -21.74
N MET A 41 -3.97 -6.65 -22.34
CA MET A 41 -3.92 -6.49 -23.79
C MET A 41 -2.49 -6.65 -24.34
N GLU A 42 -1.50 -6.38 -23.51
CA GLU A 42 -0.09 -6.32 -23.90
C GLU A 42 0.73 -7.55 -23.47
N MET A 43 0.09 -8.57 -22.88
CA MET A 43 0.79 -9.73 -22.29
C MET A 43 1.80 -10.40 -23.23
N ASP A 44 1.46 -10.50 -24.52
CA ASP A 44 2.30 -11.15 -25.54
C ASP A 44 3.20 -10.14 -26.31
N GLN A 45 3.14 -8.85 -25.95
CA GLN A 45 3.98 -7.83 -26.55
C GLN A 45 5.31 -7.69 -25.80
N PRO A 46 6.37 -7.24 -26.48
CA PRO A 46 7.62 -6.91 -25.81
C PRO A 46 7.41 -5.78 -24.80
N MET A 47 7.96 -5.96 -23.59
CA MET A 47 7.95 -4.88 -22.60
C MET A 47 8.92 -3.77 -23.02
N PRO A 48 8.56 -2.47 -22.88
CA PRO A 48 9.51 -1.37 -23.05
C PRO A 48 10.74 -1.55 -22.17
N GLU A 49 11.94 -1.31 -22.73
CA GLU A 49 13.21 -1.59 -22.06
C GLU A 49 13.36 -0.86 -20.72
N ASP A 50 12.91 0.39 -20.63
CA ASP A 50 12.95 1.18 -19.41
C ASP A 50 12.03 0.61 -18.32
N LEU A 51 10.86 0.10 -18.71
CA LEU A 51 9.93 -0.56 -17.80
C LEU A 51 10.45 -1.93 -17.36
N GLU A 52 11.07 -2.68 -18.27
CA GLU A 52 11.69 -3.97 -17.96
C GLU A 52 12.80 -3.81 -16.91
N VAL A 53 13.66 -2.80 -17.06
CA VAL A 53 14.73 -2.51 -16.09
C VAL A 53 14.16 -2.15 -14.73
N ASP A 54 13.19 -1.22 -14.67
CA ASP A 54 12.56 -0.79 -13.42
C ASP A 54 11.88 -1.97 -12.71
N TYR A 55 11.16 -2.80 -13.47
CA TYR A 55 10.46 -3.96 -12.93
C TYR A 55 11.42 -5.00 -12.36
N LEU A 56 12.48 -5.36 -13.09
CA LEU A 56 13.49 -6.32 -12.64
C LEU A 56 14.27 -5.82 -11.42
N GLU A 57 14.55 -4.52 -11.34
CA GLU A 57 15.18 -3.92 -10.16
C GLU A 57 14.25 -4.04 -8.92
N ALA A 58 12.96 -3.80 -9.10
CA ALA A 58 11.98 -3.94 -8.04
C ALA A 58 11.84 -5.40 -7.57
N VAL A 59 11.79 -6.36 -8.50
CA VAL A 59 11.80 -7.79 -8.19
C VAL A 59 13.07 -8.16 -7.41
N HIS A 60 14.23 -7.65 -7.80
CA HIS A 60 15.47 -7.91 -7.09
C HIS A 60 15.46 -7.39 -5.63
N LYS A 61 14.92 -6.20 -5.40
CA LYS A 61 14.73 -5.69 -4.03
C LYS A 61 13.86 -6.62 -3.19
N MET A 62 12.81 -7.18 -3.78
CA MET A 62 11.95 -8.14 -3.10
C MET A 62 12.64 -9.49 -2.84
N GLU A 63 13.49 -9.98 -3.75
CA GLU A 63 14.33 -11.16 -3.52
C GLU A 63 15.25 -10.97 -2.30
N LEU A 64 15.73 -9.76 -2.07
CA LEU A 64 16.53 -9.40 -0.90
C LEU A 64 15.70 -9.21 0.39
N GLY A 65 14.39 -9.43 0.33
CA GLY A 65 13.50 -9.40 1.48
C GLY A 65 12.75 -8.08 1.70
N GLN A 66 12.85 -7.10 0.79
CA GLN A 66 12.05 -5.88 0.91
C GLN A 66 10.56 -6.17 0.67
N PRO A 67 9.66 -5.75 1.57
CA PRO A 67 8.22 -5.85 1.36
C PRO A 67 7.76 -5.06 0.14
N LEU A 68 6.71 -5.56 -0.53
CA LEU A 68 6.12 -4.93 -1.71
C LEU A 68 5.75 -3.44 -1.47
N GLY A 69 5.16 -3.13 -0.31
CA GLY A 69 4.79 -1.76 0.04
C GLY A 69 5.98 -0.80 0.07
N TYR A 70 7.14 -1.23 0.58
CA TYR A 70 8.34 -0.40 0.57
C TYR A 70 8.94 -0.25 -0.84
N VAL A 71 8.87 -1.30 -1.65
CA VAL A 71 9.32 -1.25 -3.05
C VAL A 71 8.47 -0.29 -3.86
N LEU A 72 7.15 -0.30 -3.68
CA LEU A 72 6.22 0.62 -4.33
C LEU A 72 6.23 2.03 -3.72
N GLY A 73 6.57 2.16 -2.43
CA GLY A 73 6.54 3.41 -1.68
C GLY A 73 5.16 3.79 -1.15
N TYR A 74 4.17 2.93 -1.30
CA TYR A 74 2.83 3.11 -0.74
C TYR A 74 2.15 1.77 -0.44
N GLU A 75 1.13 1.82 0.41
CA GLU A 75 0.26 0.69 0.74
C GLU A 75 -1.19 1.16 0.73
N CYS A 76 -2.08 0.35 0.17
CA CYS A 76 -3.51 0.60 0.21
C CYS A 76 -4.06 0.16 1.57
N PHE A 77 -4.80 1.05 2.23
CA PHE A 77 -5.46 0.77 3.50
C PHE A 77 -6.80 1.50 3.54
N TYR A 78 -7.86 0.78 3.87
CA TYR A 78 -9.23 1.30 3.90
C TYR A 78 -9.66 2.01 2.60
N GLY A 79 -9.16 1.55 1.45
CA GLY A 79 -9.42 2.12 0.12
C GLY A 79 -8.58 3.37 -0.23
N TYR A 80 -7.65 3.78 0.62
CA TYR A 80 -6.75 4.91 0.40
C TYR A 80 -5.30 4.46 0.27
N ASP A 81 -4.51 5.18 -0.53
CA ASP A 81 -3.09 4.93 -0.67
C ASP A 81 -2.29 5.78 0.32
N PHE A 82 -1.54 5.11 1.19
CA PHE A 82 -0.67 5.75 2.19
C PHE A 82 0.79 5.59 1.80
N LYS A 83 1.54 6.68 1.82
CA LYS A 83 3.00 6.63 1.64
C LYS A 83 3.63 5.84 2.78
N VAL A 84 4.50 4.91 2.43
CA VAL A 84 5.28 4.12 3.37
C VAL A 84 6.74 4.06 2.94
N ASN A 85 7.63 3.93 3.91
CA ASN A 85 9.05 3.68 3.73
C ASN A 85 9.54 2.83 4.90
N GLU A 86 10.84 2.56 4.97
CA GLU A 86 11.44 1.73 6.03
C GLU A 86 11.27 2.29 7.45
N ASP A 87 10.93 3.57 7.59
CA ASP A 87 10.75 4.23 8.88
C ASP A 87 9.37 4.00 9.49
N VAL A 88 8.39 3.52 8.73
CA VAL A 88 7.03 3.26 9.21
C VAL A 88 6.64 1.81 9.01
N LEU A 89 5.81 1.30 9.92
CA LEU A 89 5.18 -0.01 9.73
C LEU A 89 4.16 0.06 8.60
N ILE A 90 4.22 -0.89 7.67
CA ILE A 90 3.20 -1.05 6.63
C ILE A 90 1.87 -1.39 7.31
N PRO A 91 0.80 -0.62 7.07
CA PRO A 91 -0.51 -0.90 7.66
C PRO A 91 -1.02 -2.28 7.21
N ARG A 92 -1.62 -3.01 8.13
CA ARG A 92 -2.13 -4.37 7.91
C ARG A 92 -3.62 -4.34 7.58
N PRO A 93 -4.10 -5.22 6.65
CA PRO A 93 -5.53 -5.29 6.31
C PRO A 93 -6.44 -5.54 7.52
N GLU A 94 -5.99 -6.35 8.48
CA GLU A 94 -6.74 -6.66 9.70
C GLU A 94 -7.03 -5.40 10.55
N THR A 95 -6.18 -4.41 10.47
CA THR A 95 -6.33 -3.14 11.19
C THR A 95 -7.47 -2.28 10.63
N GLU A 96 -7.94 -2.54 9.42
CA GLU A 96 -9.12 -1.87 8.84
C GLU A 96 -10.39 -2.11 9.68
N GLU A 97 -10.49 -3.25 10.35
CA GLU A 97 -11.60 -3.55 11.27
C GLU A 97 -11.68 -2.54 12.41
N LEU A 98 -10.54 -2.06 12.91
CA LEU A 98 -10.49 -1.03 13.95
C LEU A 98 -11.11 0.27 13.46
N VAL A 99 -10.82 0.69 12.24
CA VAL A 99 -11.43 1.89 11.64
C VAL A 99 -12.94 1.74 11.58
N GLY A 100 -13.44 0.59 11.10
CA GLY A 100 -14.87 0.30 11.05
C GLY A 100 -15.53 0.32 12.42
N LEU A 101 -14.89 -0.24 13.45
CA LEU A 101 -15.40 -0.24 14.83
C LEU A 101 -15.47 1.18 15.41
N VAL A 102 -14.47 2.02 15.18
CA VAL A 102 -14.46 3.41 15.65
C VAL A 102 -15.57 4.21 14.98
N LEU A 103 -15.78 4.04 13.68
CA LEU A 103 -16.86 4.71 12.95
C LEU A 103 -18.24 4.27 13.47
N SER A 104 -18.45 2.97 13.70
CA SER A 104 -19.69 2.47 14.30
C SER A 104 -19.92 3.03 15.71
N LEU A 105 -18.88 3.12 16.53
CA LEU A 105 -18.97 3.69 17.86
C LEU A 105 -19.31 5.18 17.82
N TYR A 106 -18.73 5.91 16.86
CA TYR A 106 -19.07 7.31 16.63
C TYR A 106 -20.56 7.46 16.29
N ASP A 107 -21.06 6.69 15.34
CA ASP A 107 -22.46 6.74 14.92
C ASP A 107 -23.42 6.45 16.07
N ASP A 108 -23.09 5.45 16.90
CA ASP A 108 -23.95 5.03 18.00
C ASP A 108 -23.97 6.00 19.20
N LYS A 109 -22.83 6.59 19.54
CA LYS A 109 -22.66 7.28 20.83
C LYS A 109 -22.22 8.73 20.75
N PHE A 110 -21.69 9.17 19.62
CA PHE A 110 -21.06 10.49 19.51
C PHE A 110 -21.59 11.33 18.34
N SER A 111 -22.47 10.81 17.49
CA SER A 111 -22.98 11.51 16.32
C SER A 111 -23.76 12.79 16.65
N ASP A 112 -24.31 12.88 17.86
CA ASP A 112 -25.01 14.05 18.39
C ASP A 112 -24.07 15.04 19.13
N LYS A 113 -22.80 14.71 19.25
CA LYS A 113 -21.80 15.54 19.93
C LYS A 113 -21.11 16.47 18.93
N GLU A 114 -20.81 17.67 19.40
CA GLU A 114 -19.95 18.61 18.67
C GLU A 114 -18.50 18.42 19.10
N ASN A 115 -17.57 18.65 18.16
CA ASN A 115 -16.12 18.67 18.41
C ASN A 115 -15.57 17.35 19.00
N VAL A 116 -15.98 16.22 18.47
CA VAL A 116 -15.45 14.92 18.89
C VAL A 116 -13.98 14.82 18.43
N GLN A 117 -13.10 14.65 19.41
CA GLN A 117 -11.66 14.50 19.18
C GLN A 117 -11.25 13.03 19.20
N VAL A 118 -10.40 12.64 18.26
CA VAL A 118 -9.78 11.31 18.19
C VAL A 118 -8.28 11.47 18.21
N PHE A 119 -7.61 10.72 19.07
CA PHE A 119 -6.14 10.67 19.14
C PHE A 119 -5.67 9.32 18.60
N ASP A 120 -4.92 9.36 17.49
CA ASP A 120 -4.23 8.21 16.94
C ASP A 120 -2.78 8.24 17.46
N VAL A 121 -2.54 7.52 18.55
CA VAL A 121 -1.24 7.49 19.24
C VAL A 121 -0.37 6.41 18.60
N ALA A 122 0.88 6.76 18.29
CA ALA A 122 1.79 5.93 17.53
C ALA A 122 1.25 5.63 16.12
N THR A 123 0.84 6.67 15.43
CA THR A 123 0.08 6.61 14.17
C THR A 123 0.84 5.96 13.00
N GLY A 124 2.18 5.92 13.05
CA GLY A 124 3.02 5.41 11.96
C GLY A 124 2.79 6.18 10.66
N SER A 125 2.26 5.51 9.64
CA SER A 125 1.91 6.13 8.34
C SER A 125 0.70 7.07 8.41
N GLY A 126 0.00 7.12 9.54
CA GLY A 126 -1.26 7.85 9.68
C GLY A 126 -2.49 7.09 9.20
N ALA A 127 -2.35 5.81 8.86
CA ALA A 127 -3.39 5.04 8.18
C ALA A 127 -4.72 5.02 8.92
N ILE A 128 -4.73 4.80 10.24
CA ILE A 128 -5.96 4.77 11.05
C ILE A 128 -6.57 6.17 11.14
N GLY A 129 -5.80 7.14 11.64
CA GLY A 129 -6.30 8.48 11.91
C GLY A 129 -6.77 9.20 10.66
N ILE A 130 -6.01 9.12 9.58
CA ILE A 130 -6.37 9.76 8.31
C ILE A 130 -7.60 9.10 7.70
N SER A 131 -7.69 7.76 7.71
CA SER A 131 -8.89 7.05 7.23
C SER A 131 -10.13 7.46 8.00
N LEU A 132 -10.06 7.57 9.32
CA LEU A 132 -11.18 8.04 10.16
C LEU A 132 -11.64 9.44 9.75
N ASN A 133 -10.72 10.37 9.54
CA ASN A 133 -11.06 11.74 9.14
C ASN A 133 -11.62 11.81 7.71
N LEU A 134 -11.12 10.98 6.78
CA LEU A 134 -11.64 10.92 5.42
C LEU A 134 -13.05 10.34 5.36
N GLU A 135 -13.34 9.30 6.17
CA GLU A 135 -14.66 8.67 6.23
C GLU A 135 -15.69 9.54 6.99
N GLU A 136 -15.27 10.21 8.07
CA GLU A 136 -16.12 11.09 8.88
C GLU A 136 -15.40 12.43 9.13
N PRO A 137 -15.60 13.43 8.24
CA PRO A 137 -14.94 14.74 8.33
C PRO A 137 -15.28 15.55 9.60
N LYS A 138 -16.35 15.19 10.33
CA LYS A 138 -16.71 15.82 11.60
C LYS A 138 -15.77 15.44 12.75
N LEU A 139 -15.02 14.33 12.61
CA LEU A 139 -14.03 13.94 13.59
C LEU A 139 -12.82 14.87 13.51
N ASN A 140 -12.42 15.40 14.65
CA ASN A 140 -11.17 16.12 14.78
C ASN A 140 -10.06 15.16 15.18
N VAL A 141 -9.29 14.69 14.21
CA VAL A 141 -8.29 13.63 14.40
C VAL A 141 -6.91 14.25 14.60
N ILE A 142 -6.22 13.80 15.66
CA ILE A 142 -4.86 14.20 15.99
C ILE A 142 -3.99 12.93 15.94
N CYS A 143 -3.04 12.90 14.99
CA CYS A 143 -2.08 11.83 14.85
C CYS A 143 -0.77 12.18 15.55
N THR A 144 -0.26 11.29 16.39
CA THR A 144 1.01 11.48 17.09
C THR A 144 1.93 10.28 16.92
N ASP A 145 3.24 10.54 16.84
CA ASP A 145 4.27 9.49 16.81
C ASP A 145 5.54 9.99 17.51
N THR A 146 6.42 9.07 17.87
CA THR A 146 7.69 9.37 18.53
C THR A 146 8.77 9.79 17.55
N VAL A 147 8.60 9.51 16.27
CA VAL A 147 9.52 9.88 15.18
C VAL A 147 8.89 10.98 14.36
N SER A 148 9.62 12.07 14.14
CA SER A 148 9.18 13.16 13.28
C SER A 148 9.33 12.73 11.82
N TYR A 149 8.25 12.19 11.24
CA TYR A 149 8.18 12.04 9.80
C TYR A 149 7.71 13.35 9.20
N THR A 150 8.41 13.83 8.20
CA THR A 150 7.89 14.89 7.34
C THR A 150 6.86 14.27 6.39
N HIS A 151 5.63 14.45 6.73
CA HIS A 151 4.51 14.07 5.87
C HIS A 151 4.18 15.17 4.88
#